data_e0bc93592d1ad1b631341edeb4bea35c
#
_entry.id   e0bc93592d1ad1b631341edeb4bea35c
#
_cell.length_a   1.000
_cell.length_b   1.000
_cell.length_c   1.000
_cell.angle_alpha   90.00
_cell.angle_beta   90.00
_cell.angle_gamma   90.00
#
_symmetry.space_group_name_H-M   'P 1'
#
loop_
_entity.id
_entity.type
_entity.pdbx_description
1 polymer ?
#
loop_
_entity_poly.entity_id
_entity_poly.type
_entity_poly.pdbx_seq_one_letter_code
_entity_poly.pdbx_strand_id
1 'polypeptide(L)'
;MPRLLTLLALAPAAALLKPTRRAPVPKLRVPAEAGGAVASKSSVTSSTLNLAKNIVGAGVLSLPAGIAACSASKKAAVPACGLIAGLGLVSAYCFALVGRACAATGTTTYRGAWESAVDKDSGALITGITTFKTLVGCIAYCIIIGDTAGSLLSGAAVPELLKRRDVFLSLFGAAVLFPLSMLRDLKSLAPASIIGLGGMLYTAGVTVLRALDGTYQKGGRLAAALVKEGKALPKFGGAFSPGGSLLFISMLATSYLAHYNAAAYYDELENPTLPRYNRVVYGGFAMAVGFFVSIAAAGHRTFGAASQGLILNSFAGADKLANAARALVGVAVACTYPLLFKGVREGYFDIAKVSPANQEKQRTPATIAMVALTVLAGIKITDLGFVVAFGGAILGSAIIYVIPSQIALSACKKGKLALGGAEKLACRSINVMGYVLAVLGGTASVLSRMGKI
;
A
#
# COMPACT_ATOMS: atom_id res chain seq x y z
N MET A 1 -14.51 -9.37 23.24
CA MET A 1 -13.83 -8.63 22.17
C MET A 1 -14.04 -9.17 20.74
N PRO A 2 -14.11 -10.47 20.43
CA PRO A 2 -14.39 -10.89 19.04
C PRO A 2 -15.74 -10.38 18.50
N ARG A 3 -16.78 -10.28 19.37
CA ARG A 3 -18.08 -9.72 18.97
C ARG A 3 -18.06 -8.21 18.66
N LEU A 4 -17.16 -7.43 19.25
CA LEU A 4 -17.04 -5.99 18.99
C LEU A 4 -16.37 -5.71 17.65
N LEU A 5 -15.35 -6.50 17.28
CA LEU A 5 -14.67 -6.40 15.98
C LEU A 5 -15.60 -6.87 14.83
N THR A 6 -16.43 -7.89 15.08
CA THR A 6 -17.43 -8.37 14.10
C THR A 6 -18.57 -7.37 13.93
N LEU A 7 -18.99 -6.69 15.00
CA LEU A 7 -20.01 -5.63 14.93
C LEU A 7 -19.50 -4.36 14.26
N LEU A 8 -18.25 -3.99 14.48
CA LEU A 8 -17.61 -2.83 13.80
C LEU A 8 -17.37 -3.08 12.31
N ALA A 9 -17.12 -4.33 11.90
CA ALA A 9 -16.90 -4.70 10.51
C ALA A 9 -18.20 -4.97 9.72
N LEU A 10 -19.24 -5.52 10.33
CA LEU A 10 -20.45 -5.99 9.62
C LEU A 10 -21.64 -5.01 9.69
N ALA A 11 -21.78 -4.24 10.74
CA ALA A 11 -22.92 -3.31 10.88
C ALA A 11 -22.94 -2.19 9.81
N PRO A 12 -21.81 -1.56 9.43
CA PRO A 12 -21.82 -0.57 8.35
C PRO A 12 -22.00 -1.19 6.96
N ALA A 13 -21.57 -2.44 6.72
CA ALA A 13 -21.61 -3.05 5.40
C ALA A 13 -23.05 -3.24 4.85
N ALA A 14 -23.98 -3.67 5.69
CA ALA A 14 -25.37 -3.86 5.29
C ALA A 14 -26.13 -2.54 5.02
N ALA A 15 -25.75 -1.45 5.71
CA ALA A 15 -26.32 -0.12 5.49
C ALA A 15 -25.76 0.57 4.24
N LEU A 16 -24.56 0.18 3.78
CA LEU A 16 -23.85 0.77 2.65
C LEU A 16 -24.34 0.29 1.28
N LEU A 17 -25.08 -0.83 1.24
CA LEU A 17 -25.54 -1.47 0.00
C LEU A 17 -26.92 -0.99 -0.49
N LYS A 18 -27.64 -0.14 0.25
CA LYS A 18 -28.95 0.38 -0.19
C LYS A 18 -28.76 1.59 -1.14
N PRO A 19 -29.31 1.55 -2.36
CA PRO A 19 -29.23 2.69 -3.28
C PRO A 19 -30.05 3.87 -2.74
N THR A 20 -29.37 4.99 -2.45
CA THR A 20 -30.04 6.26 -2.11
C THR A 20 -30.72 6.87 -3.35
N ARG A 21 -31.92 7.39 -3.19
CA ARG A 21 -32.69 8.08 -4.25
C ARG A 21 -31.89 9.20 -4.86
N ARG A 22 -31.94 9.25 -6.20
CA ARG A 22 -31.19 10.15 -7.08
C ARG A 22 -31.52 11.63 -6.79
N ALA A 23 -30.48 12.42 -6.45
CA ALA A 23 -30.45 13.83 -6.77
C ALA A 23 -29.85 14.01 -8.19
N PRO A 24 -30.32 14.94 -9.01
CA PRO A 24 -29.78 15.16 -10.35
C PRO A 24 -28.33 15.63 -10.24
N VAL A 25 -27.43 14.89 -10.89
CA VAL A 25 -26.00 15.20 -10.93
C VAL A 25 -25.80 16.35 -11.93
N PRO A 26 -25.20 17.48 -11.56
CA PRO A 26 -24.84 18.53 -12.51
C PRO A 26 -23.87 17.95 -13.53
N LYS A 27 -24.14 18.16 -14.82
CA LYS A 27 -23.18 17.86 -15.88
C LYS A 27 -21.98 18.79 -15.72
N LEU A 28 -20.84 18.23 -15.33
CA LEU A 28 -19.57 18.95 -15.29
C LEU A 28 -19.24 19.48 -16.69
N ARG A 29 -19.24 20.80 -16.87
CA ARG A 29 -18.50 21.46 -17.94
C ARG A 29 -17.06 21.62 -17.45
N VAL A 30 -16.16 20.81 -17.99
CA VAL A 30 -14.71 20.97 -17.82
C VAL A 30 -14.32 22.21 -18.65
N PRO A 31 -13.69 23.24 -18.06
CA PRO A 31 -13.05 24.28 -18.86
C PRO A 31 -11.90 23.64 -19.63
N ALA A 32 -11.90 23.81 -20.95
CA ALA A 32 -10.77 23.45 -21.79
C ALA A 32 -9.64 24.45 -21.51
N GLU A 33 -8.67 24.08 -20.67
CA GLU A 33 -7.43 24.84 -20.54
C GLU A 33 -6.21 23.98 -20.89
N ALA A 34 -5.52 24.53 -21.87
CA ALA A 34 -4.10 24.40 -22.23
C ALA A 34 -3.48 23.01 -22.42
N GLY A 35 -3.36 22.60 -23.68
CA GLY A 35 -2.11 22.07 -24.26
C GLY A 35 -1.47 20.83 -23.63
N GLY A 36 -2.21 19.94 -22.95
CA GLY A 36 -1.75 18.62 -22.55
C GLY A 36 -2.46 17.56 -23.39
N ALA A 37 -1.74 16.55 -23.88
CA ALA A 37 -2.30 15.43 -24.59
C ALA A 37 -3.52 14.91 -23.83
N VAL A 38 -4.69 14.86 -24.48
CA VAL A 38 -5.94 14.32 -23.92
C VAL A 38 -5.64 12.89 -23.46
N ALA A 39 -5.58 12.68 -22.13
CA ALA A 39 -5.43 11.35 -21.59
C ALA A 39 -6.56 10.48 -22.11
N SER A 40 -6.23 9.37 -22.77
CA SER A 40 -7.24 8.47 -23.34
C SER A 40 -8.13 7.99 -22.19
N LYS A 41 -9.44 8.23 -22.31
CA LYS A 41 -10.43 7.77 -21.33
C LYS A 41 -10.36 6.25 -21.19
N SER A 42 -10.44 5.77 -19.96
CA SER A 42 -10.25 4.36 -19.63
C SER A 42 -11.60 3.65 -19.45
N SER A 43 -11.73 2.43 -19.98
CA SER A 43 -12.91 1.60 -19.77
C SER A 43 -13.03 1.13 -18.32
N VAL A 44 -14.23 0.73 -17.88
CA VAL A 44 -14.46 0.18 -16.53
C VAL A 44 -13.53 -1.00 -16.24
N THR A 45 -13.37 -1.93 -17.19
CA THR A 45 -12.51 -3.11 -17.03
C THR A 45 -11.04 -2.73 -16.87
N SER A 46 -10.54 -1.85 -17.74
CA SER A 46 -9.16 -1.37 -17.68
C SER A 46 -8.90 -0.61 -16.37
N SER A 47 -9.80 0.29 -15.96
CA SER A 47 -9.68 1.03 -14.71
C SER A 47 -9.73 0.09 -13.49
N THR A 48 -10.55 -0.97 -13.52
CA THR A 48 -10.63 -1.98 -12.44
C THR A 48 -9.30 -2.72 -12.28
N LEU A 49 -8.71 -3.19 -13.39
CA LEU A 49 -7.42 -3.87 -13.38
C LEU A 49 -6.29 -2.95 -12.93
N ASN A 50 -6.30 -1.70 -13.40
CA ASN A 50 -5.32 -0.69 -13.01
C ASN A 50 -5.44 -0.34 -11.52
N LEU A 51 -6.66 -0.25 -10.97
CA LEU A 51 -6.87 0.00 -9.55
C LEU A 51 -6.40 -1.20 -8.71
N ALA A 52 -6.76 -2.43 -9.09
CA ALA A 52 -6.28 -3.63 -8.41
C ALA A 52 -4.74 -3.66 -8.37
N LYS A 53 -4.07 -3.39 -9.50
CA LYS A 53 -2.62 -3.28 -9.60
C LYS A 53 -2.04 -2.16 -8.73
N ASN A 54 -2.71 -1.01 -8.66
CA ASN A 54 -2.28 0.12 -7.83
C ASN A 54 -2.37 -0.21 -6.33
N ILE A 55 -3.37 -1.00 -5.92
CA ILE A 55 -3.52 -1.48 -4.53
C ILE A 55 -2.52 -2.59 -4.22
N VAL A 56 -2.29 -3.53 -5.15
CA VAL A 56 -1.37 -4.67 -4.97
C VAL A 56 0.08 -4.17 -5.06
N GLY A 57 0.57 -3.63 -3.97
CA GLY A 57 1.94 -3.16 -3.81
C GLY A 57 2.77 -4.06 -2.87
N ALA A 58 3.99 -3.61 -2.56
CA ALA A 58 4.92 -4.36 -1.71
C ALA A 58 4.43 -4.61 -0.28
N GLY A 59 3.47 -3.82 0.22
CA GLY A 59 2.92 -3.98 1.58
C GLY A 59 2.27 -5.33 1.84
N VAL A 60 1.72 -5.98 0.80
CA VAL A 60 1.12 -7.32 0.94
C VAL A 60 2.11 -8.38 1.39
N LEU A 61 3.40 -8.22 1.05
CA LEU A 61 4.45 -9.18 1.38
C LEU A 61 4.77 -9.23 2.88
N SER A 62 4.26 -8.28 3.68
CA SER A 62 4.37 -8.25 5.14
C SER A 62 3.15 -8.85 5.87
N LEU A 63 2.04 -9.09 5.18
CA LEU A 63 0.81 -9.54 5.82
C LEU A 63 0.91 -10.91 6.51
N PRO A 64 1.68 -11.90 6.04
CA PRO A 64 1.89 -13.15 6.78
C PRO A 64 2.50 -12.92 8.17
N ALA A 65 3.48 -12.01 8.28
CA ALA A 65 4.06 -11.60 9.56
C ALA A 65 3.05 -10.86 10.44
N GLY A 66 2.16 -10.07 9.84
CA GLY A 66 1.05 -9.42 10.55
C GLY A 66 0.09 -10.43 11.18
N ILE A 67 -0.29 -11.51 10.47
CA ILE A 67 -1.09 -12.60 11.04
C ILE A 67 -0.32 -13.28 12.19
N ALA A 68 0.97 -13.57 11.99
CA ALA A 68 1.81 -14.19 13.00
C ALA A 68 1.93 -13.33 14.27
N ALA A 69 1.98 -12.02 14.14
CA ALA A 69 1.97 -11.08 15.25
C ALA A 69 0.64 -11.13 16.04
N CYS A 70 -0.50 -11.31 15.36
CA CYS A 70 -1.80 -11.51 16.04
C CYS A 70 -1.83 -12.82 16.82
N SER A 71 -1.44 -13.90 16.18
CA SER A 71 -1.33 -15.24 16.75
C SER A 71 -0.62 -16.16 15.77
N ALA A 72 0.34 -16.92 16.26
CA ALA A 72 1.02 -17.93 15.47
C ALA A 72 0.19 -19.24 15.33
N SER A 73 -1.03 -19.30 15.86
CA SER A 73 -1.91 -20.46 15.70
C SER A 73 -2.33 -20.63 14.23
N LYS A 74 -2.33 -21.87 13.72
CA LYS A 74 -2.85 -22.18 12.38
C LYS A 74 -4.29 -21.68 12.18
N LYS A 75 -5.09 -21.67 13.25
CA LYS A 75 -6.48 -21.19 13.23
C LYS A 75 -6.61 -19.67 13.05
N ALA A 76 -5.53 -18.90 13.28
CA ALA A 76 -5.54 -17.45 13.14
C ALA A 76 -5.76 -16.98 11.68
N ALA A 77 -5.44 -17.80 10.70
CA ALA A 77 -5.63 -17.46 9.29
C ALA A 77 -7.10 -17.14 8.95
N VAL A 78 -8.06 -17.88 9.51
CA VAL A 78 -9.50 -17.66 9.18
C VAL A 78 -9.99 -16.28 9.65
N PRO A 79 -9.89 -15.90 10.95
CA PRO A 79 -10.30 -14.56 11.38
C PRO A 79 -9.48 -13.45 10.72
N ALA A 80 -8.21 -13.70 10.39
CA ALA A 80 -7.37 -12.75 9.66
C ALA A 80 -7.89 -12.50 8.23
N CYS A 81 -8.32 -13.55 7.51
CA CYS A 81 -8.97 -13.40 6.21
C CYS A 81 -10.26 -12.56 6.30
N GLY A 82 -11.06 -12.78 7.36
CA GLY A 82 -12.23 -11.96 7.63
C GLY A 82 -11.87 -10.48 7.86
N LEU A 83 -10.79 -10.22 8.60
CA LEU A 83 -10.30 -8.86 8.84
C LEU A 83 -9.75 -8.20 7.56
N ILE A 84 -9.01 -8.94 6.72
CA ILE A 84 -8.56 -8.48 5.40
C ILE A 84 -9.77 -8.06 4.56
N ALA A 85 -10.79 -8.91 4.45
CA ALA A 85 -11.99 -8.62 3.65
C ALA A 85 -12.79 -7.43 4.22
N GLY A 86 -13.00 -7.38 5.53
CA GLY A 86 -13.73 -6.30 6.20
C GLY A 86 -13.06 -4.94 6.04
N LEU A 87 -11.74 -4.84 6.30
CA LEU A 87 -11.00 -3.59 6.10
C LEU A 87 -10.86 -3.24 4.62
N GLY A 88 -10.78 -4.23 3.72
CA GLY A 88 -10.83 -4.01 2.29
C GLY A 88 -12.14 -3.36 1.84
N LEU A 89 -13.28 -3.81 2.39
CA LEU A 89 -14.59 -3.22 2.11
C LEU A 89 -14.71 -1.79 2.65
N VAL A 90 -14.24 -1.54 3.88
CA VAL A 90 -14.20 -0.17 4.46
C VAL A 90 -13.31 0.74 3.64
N SER A 91 -12.14 0.26 3.21
CA SER A 91 -11.21 1.01 2.34
C SER A 91 -11.85 1.31 0.98
N ALA A 92 -12.52 0.33 0.36
CA ALA A 92 -13.26 0.55 -0.90
C ALA A 92 -14.33 1.63 -0.74
N TYR A 93 -15.07 1.60 0.35
CA TYR A 93 -16.07 2.63 0.65
C TYR A 93 -15.45 4.02 0.81
N CYS A 94 -14.35 4.14 1.55
CA CYS A 94 -13.63 5.41 1.71
C CYS A 94 -13.06 5.92 0.38
N PHE A 95 -12.57 5.03 -0.47
CA PHE A 95 -12.13 5.37 -1.83
C PHE A 95 -13.30 5.90 -2.67
N ALA A 96 -14.47 5.25 -2.60
CA ALA A 96 -15.68 5.68 -3.29
C ALA A 96 -16.19 7.04 -2.77
N LEU A 97 -16.06 7.33 -1.46
CA LEU A 97 -16.41 8.64 -0.89
C LEU A 97 -15.62 9.78 -1.51
N VAL A 98 -14.31 9.59 -1.75
CA VAL A 98 -13.48 10.62 -2.41
C VAL A 98 -13.98 10.90 -3.83
N GLY A 99 -14.26 9.87 -4.62
CA GLY A 99 -14.80 10.07 -5.97
C GLY A 99 -16.17 10.74 -5.98
N ARG A 100 -17.05 10.40 -5.01
CA ARG A 100 -18.34 11.09 -4.83
C ARG A 100 -18.16 12.56 -4.47
N ALA A 101 -17.19 12.87 -3.60
CA ALA A 101 -16.87 14.25 -3.24
C ALA A 101 -16.31 15.02 -4.45
N CYS A 102 -15.41 14.42 -5.23
CA CYS A 102 -14.90 15.02 -6.46
C CYS A 102 -16.02 15.31 -7.47
N ALA A 103 -16.93 14.33 -7.69
CA ALA A 103 -18.09 14.52 -8.55
C ALA A 103 -19.00 15.66 -8.08
N ALA A 104 -19.18 15.81 -6.76
CA ALA A 104 -20.03 16.85 -6.17
C ALA A 104 -19.39 18.24 -6.13
N THR A 105 -18.06 18.32 -6.11
CA THR A 105 -17.31 19.57 -5.97
C THR A 105 -16.65 20.05 -7.27
N GLY A 106 -16.66 19.23 -8.32
CA GLY A 106 -16.00 19.52 -9.59
C GLY A 106 -14.47 19.49 -9.51
N THR A 107 -13.89 18.78 -8.53
CA THR A 107 -12.44 18.68 -8.33
C THR A 107 -11.89 17.38 -8.89
N THR A 108 -10.65 17.41 -9.40
CA THR A 108 -9.98 16.27 -10.05
C THR A 108 -8.78 15.74 -9.25
N THR A 109 -8.52 16.34 -8.08
CA THR A 109 -7.40 15.95 -7.22
C THR A 109 -7.85 15.69 -5.79
N TYR A 110 -7.11 14.85 -5.08
CA TYR A 110 -7.36 14.54 -3.67
C TYR A 110 -7.25 15.79 -2.78
N ARG A 111 -6.22 16.61 -3.02
CA ARG A 111 -6.05 17.91 -2.38
C ARG A 111 -7.21 18.85 -2.70
N GLY A 112 -7.59 18.99 -3.98
CA GLY A 112 -8.71 19.83 -4.40
C GLY A 112 -10.04 19.43 -3.76
N ALA A 113 -10.30 18.12 -3.59
CA ALA A 113 -11.47 17.64 -2.86
C ALA A 113 -11.46 18.11 -1.39
N TRP A 114 -10.30 18.07 -0.73
CA TRP A 114 -10.13 18.58 0.62
C TRP A 114 -10.34 20.10 0.69
N GLU A 115 -9.65 20.87 -0.13
CA GLU A 115 -9.74 22.36 -0.17
C GLU A 115 -11.17 22.83 -0.43
N SER A 116 -11.89 22.15 -1.32
CA SER A 116 -13.28 22.49 -1.64
C SER A 116 -14.26 22.12 -0.51
N ALA A 117 -14.03 20.99 0.16
CA ALA A 117 -14.97 20.45 1.14
C ALA A 117 -14.66 20.91 2.57
N VAL A 118 -13.38 20.94 2.97
CA VAL A 118 -12.97 21.18 4.36
C VAL A 118 -12.49 22.61 4.51
N ASP A 119 -11.27 22.91 4.08
CA ASP A 119 -10.64 24.20 4.24
C ASP A 119 -9.57 24.42 3.18
N LYS A 120 -9.62 25.60 2.53
CA LYS A 120 -8.73 25.97 1.42
C LYS A 120 -7.28 26.16 1.87
N ASP A 121 -7.08 26.71 3.06
CA ASP A 121 -5.74 27.10 3.54
C ASP A 121 -4.95 25.89 4.06
N SER A 122 -5.63 24.80 4.41
CA SER A 122 -5.01 23.56 4.90
C SER A 122 -4.65 22.54 3.79
N GLY A 123 -4.78 22.89 2.51
CA GLY A 123 -4.42 22.01 1.39
C GLY A 123 -2.96 21.56 1.41
N ALA A 124 -2.04 22.38 1.90
CA ALA A 124 -0.63 22.04 2.06
C ALA A 124 -0.41 20.84 3.02
N LEU A 125 -1.28 20.65 4.03
CA LEU A 125 -1.23 19.50 4.92
C LEU A 125 -1.44 18.20 4.14
N ILE A 126 -2.39 18.19 3.20
CA ILE A 126 -2.69 17.00 2.37
C ILE A 126 -1.50 16.68 1.47
N THR A 127 -0.88 17.71 0.86
CA THR A 127 0.36 17.52 0.10
C THR A 127 1.47 16.96 1.00
N GLY A 128 1.66 17.49 2.20
CA GLY A 128 2.66 17.01 3.16
C GLY A 128 2.47 15.54 3.52
N ILE A 129 1.24 15.14 3.87
CA ILE A 129 0.90 13.75 4.22
C ILE A 129 1.15 12.81 3.03
N THR A 130 0.74 13.18 1.83
CA THR A 130 0.92 12.33 0.63
C THR A 130 2.39 12.25 0.20
N THR A 131 3.14 13.35 0.30
CA THR A 131 4.58 13.37 0.03
C THR A 131 5.34 12.50 1.01
N PHE A 132 5.05 12.60 2.30
CA PHE A 132 5.69 11.77 3.32
C PHE A 132 5.34 10.28 3.13
N LYS A 133 4.10 9.96 2.75
CA LYS A 133 3.69 8.60 2.37
C LYS A 133 4.53 8.05 1.22
N THR A 134 4.73 8.83 0.16
CA THR A 134 5.53 8.37 -0.98
C THR A 134 7.00 8.20 -0.62
N LEU A 135 7.54 9.06 0.25
CA LEU A 135 8.89 8.93 0.81
C LEU A 135 9.06 7.63 1.60
N VAL A 136 8.14 7.33 2.52
CA VAL A 136 8.14 6.06 3.29
C VAL A 136 8.03 4.86 2.35
N GLY A 137 7.25 4.96 1.29
CA GLY A 137 7.14 3.94 0.25
C GLY A 137 8.48 3.72 -0.51
N CYS A 138 9.20 4.79 -0.85
CA CYS A 138 10.54 4.69 -1.45
C CYS A 138 11.55 4.02 -0.51
N ILE A 139 11.48 4.31 0.78
CA ILE A 139 12.31 3.65 1.80
C ILE A 139 11.99 2.15 1.85
N ALA A 140 10.70 1.78 1.90
CA ALA A 140 10.28 0.37 1.86
C ALA A 140 10.80 -0.36 0.62
N TYR A 141 10.81 0.31 -0.52
CA TYR A 141 11.37 -0.25 -1.77
C TYR A 141 12.88 -0.46 -1.68
N CYS A 142 13.63 0.47 -1.09
CA CYS A 142 15.07 0.27 -0.84
C CYS A 142 15.34 -0.91 0.11
N ILE A 143 14.48 -1.10 1.12
CA ILE A 143 14.57 -2.27 2.03
C ILE A 143 14.39 -3.57 1.24
N ILE A 144 13.35 -3.66 0.41
CA ILE A 144 13.06 -4.85 -0.40
C ILE A 144 14.18 -5.15 -1.39
N ILE A 145 14.72 -4.12 -2.07
CA ILE A 145 15.84 -4.26 -2.99
C ILE A 145 17.07 -4.81 -2.26
N GLY A 146 17.39 -4.26 -1.09
CA GLY A 146 18.52 -4.71 -0.29
C GLY A 146 18.37 -6.16 0.20
N ASP A 147 17.16 -6.54 0.65
CA ASP A 147 16.86 -7.89 1.15
C ASP A 147 16.88 -8.93 0.03
N THR A 148 16.25 -8.62 -1.11
CA THR A 148 16.22 -9.53 -2.27
C THR A 148 17.61 -9.71 -2.86
N ALA A 149 18.39 -8.63 -2.98
CA ALA A 149 19.77 -8.69 -3.44
C ALA A 149 20.66 -9.50 -2.48
N GLY A 150 20.58 -9.23 -1.17
CA GLY A 150 21.32 -9.98 -0.16
C GLY A 150 21.05 -11.48 -0.24
N SER A 151 19.78 -11.88 -0.41
CA SER A 151 19.38 -13.28 -0.55
C SER A 151 19.88 -13.92 -1.86
N LEU A 152 19.89 -13.18 -2.97
CA LEU A 152 20.32 -13.68 -4.28
C LEU A 152 21.84 -13.74 -4.41
N LEU A 153 22.54 -12.75 -3.86
CA LEU A 153 23.98 -12.63 -3.98
C LEU A 153 24.74 -13.51 -2.98
N SER A 154 24.10 -13.96 -1.91
CA SER A 154 24.75 -14.81 -0.89
C SER A 154 25.32 -16.11 -1.45
N GLY A 155 24.68 -16.70 -2.46
CA GLY A 155 25.14 -17.91 -3.16
C GLY A 155 25.83 -17.66 -4.49
N ALA A 156 26.00 -16.42 -4.90
CA ALA A 156 26.57 -16.09 -6.19
C ALA A 156 28.09 -15.90 -6.13
N ALA A 157 28.79 -16.23 -7.22
CA ALA A 157 30.21 -16.01 -7.40
C ALA A 157 30.50 -14.54 -7.76
N VAL A 158 30.22 -13.62 -6.82
CA VAL A 158 30.45 -12.18 -6.94
C VAL A 158 31.38 -11.70 -5.83
N PRO A 159 32.12 -10.58 -6.02
CA PRO A 159 32.97 -10.01 -4.99
C PRO A 159 32.21 -9.80 -3.66
N GLU A 160 32.84 -10.14 -2.53
CA GLU A 160 32.26 -10.01 -1.19
C GLU A 160 31.78 -8.59 -0.88
N LEU A 161 32.46 -7.58 -1.48
CA LEU A 161 32.08 -6.19 -1.35
C LEU A 161 30.65 -5.92 -1.85
N LEU A 162 30.23 -6.58 -2.94
CA LEU A 162 28.87 -6.45 -3.50
C LEU A 162 27.80 -7.20 -2.70
N LYS A 163 28.20 -8.13 -1.83
CA LYS A 163 27.28 -8.81 -0.90
C LYS A 163 26.93 -7.93 0.30
N ARG A 164 27.72 -6.90 0.58
CA ARG A 164 27.44 -5.94 1.63
C ARG A 164 26.27 -5.04 1.23
N ARG A 165 25.23 -5.00 2.08
CA ARG A 165 23.99 -4.24 1.85
C ARG A 165 24.24 -2.75 1.57
N ASP A 166 25.12 -2.12 2.35
CA ASP A 166 25.45 -0.71 2.24
C ASP A 166 26.10 -0.37 0.89
N VAL A 167 27.04 -1.19 0.45
CA VAL A 167 27.72 -1.03 -0.84
C VAL A 167 26.75 -1.29 -2.00
N PHE A 168 26.02 -2.41 -1.95
CA PHE A 168 25.07 -2.76 -3.00
C PHE A 168 24.00 -1.67 -3.18
N LEU A 169 23.33 -1.26 -2.09
CA LEU A 169 22.27 -0.25 -2.17
C LEU A 169 22.81 1.12 -2.62
N SER A 170 24.02 1.50 -2.21
CA SER A 170 24.64 2.75 -2.67
C SER A 170 24.91 2.73 -4.17
N LEU A 171 25.52 1.65 -4.68
CA LEU A 171 25.79 1.48 -6.11
C LEU A 171 24.50 1.38 -6.92
N PHE A 172 23.52 0.58 -6.46
CA PHE A 172 22.24 0.42 -7.12
C PHE A 172 21.44 1.73 -7.12
N GLY A 173 21.49 2.47 -6.02
CA GLY A 173 20.89 3.80 -5.91
C GLY A 173 21.46 4.78 -6.95
N ALA A 174 22.78 4.83 -7.08
CA ALA A 174 23.45 5.72 -8.02
C ALA A 174 23.29 5.26 -9.49
N ALA A 175 23.42 3.95 -9.76
CA ALA A 175 23.46 3.43 -11.13
C ALA A 175 22.06 3.13 -11.71
N VAL A 176 21.05 2.85 -10.86
CA VAL A 176 19.71 2.44 -11.31
C VAL A 176 18.62 3.40 -10.81
N LEU A 177 18.49 3.59 -9.49
CA LEU A 177 17.36 4.36 -8.97
C LEU A 177 17.44 5.83 -9.34
N PHE A 178 18.61 6.44 -9.30
CA PHE A 178 18.79 7.84 -9.68
C PHE A 178 18.50 8.07 -11.17
N PRO A 179 19.10 7.35 -12.14
CA PRO A 179 18.78 7.56 -13.56
C PRO A 179 17.31 7.32 -13.89
N LEU A 180 16.70 6.27 -13.34
CA LEU A 180 15.26 6.00 -13.52
C LEU A 180 14.40 7.12 -12.94
N SER A 181 14.80 7.74 -11.80
CA SER A 181 14.08 8.86 -11.20
C SER A 181 14.25 10.18 -11.97
N MET A 182 15.24 10.26 -12.87
CA MET A 182 15.45 11.40 -13.75
C MET A 182 14.65 11.32 -15.06
N LEU A 183 13.99 10.19 -15.36
CA LEU A 183 13.16 10.07 -16.55
C LEU A 183 12.04 11.12 -16.54
N ARG A 184 11.85 11.80 -17.67
CA ARG A 184 10.79 12.80 -17.86
C ARG A 184 9.46 12.14 -18.20
N ASP A 185 9.50 11.11 -19.03
CA ASP A 185 8.32 10.34 -19.42
C ASP A 185 8.33 8.96 -18.74
N LEU A 186 7.44 8.79 -17.79
CA LEU A 186 7.25 7.53 -17.08
C LEU A 186 6.43 6.50 -17.88
N LYS A 187 5.88 6.87 -19.04
CA LYS A 187 5.19 5.91 -19.93
C LYS A 187 6.16 4.85 -20.46
N SER A 188 7.45 5.18 -20.61
CA SER A 188 8.51 4.21 -20.93
C SER A 188 8.62 3.07 -19.92
N LEU A 189 8.12 3.25 -18.68
CA LEU A 189 8.09 2.23 -17.64
C LEU A 189 6.81 1.36 -17.66
N ALA A 190 5.89 1.60 -18.60
CA ALA A 190 4.65 0.81 -18.70
C ALA A 190 4.91 -0.71 -18.87
N PRO A 191 5.89 -1.19 -19.70
CA PRO A 191 6.22 -2.62 -19.76
C PRO A 191 6.69 -3.19 -18.42
N ALA A 192 7.47 -2.41 -17.68
CA ALA A 192 7.95 -2.78 -16.34
C ALA A 192 6.79 -2.98 -15.34
N SER A 193 5.71 -2.24 -15.53
CA SER A 193 4.48 -2.40 -14.77
C SER A 193 3.82 -3.77 -14.98
N ILE A 194 3.89 -4.34 -16.19
CA ILE A 194 3.38 -5.68 -16.51
C ILE A 194 4.26 -6.74 -15.84
N ILE A 195 5.59 -6.58 -15.93
CA ILE A 195 6.56 -7.43 -15.25
C ILE A 195 6.30 -7.39 -13.72
N GLY A 196 6.04 -6.21 -13.16
CA GLY A 196 5.72 -6.03 -11.75
C GLY A 196 4.50 -6.81 -11.30
N LEU A 197 3.40 -6.71 -12.05
CA LEU A 197 2.19 -7.48 -11.75
C LEU A 197 2.44 -8.99 -11.89
N GLY A 198 3.12 -9.42 -12.96
CA GLY A 198 3.49 -10.81 -13.17
C GLY A 198 4.37 -11.35 -12.03
N GLY A 199 5.34 -10.57 -11.56
CA GLY A 199 6.20 -10.92 -10.42
C GLY A 199 5.43 -11.07 -9.12
N MET A 200 4.45 -10.21 -8.86
CA MET A 200 3.60 -10.32 -7.68
C MET A 200 2.68 -11.54 -7.75
N LEU A 201 2.06 -11.81 -8.91
CA LEU A 201 1.24 -13.01 -9.13
C LEU A 201 2.06 -14.29 -9.01
N TYR A 202 3.26 -14.32 -9.57
CA TYR A 202 4.20 -15.42 -9.42
C TYR A 202 4.57 -15.65 -7.95
N THR A 203 4.87 -14.59 -7.21
CA THR A 203 5.17 -14.66 -5.77
C THR A 203 4.01 -15.24 -4.97
N ALA A 204 2.78 -14.82 -5.28
CA ALA A 204 1.58 -15.40 -4.67
C ALA A 204 1.45 -16.89 -5.00
N GLY A 205 1.63 -17.27 -6.25
CA GLY A 205 1.60 -18.66 -6.72
C GLY A 205 2.64 -19.52 -5.99
N VAL A 206 3.89 -19.06 -5.89
CA VAL A 206 4.95 -19.77 -5.15
C VAL A 206 4.60 -19.91 -3.67
N THR A 207 4.09 -18.83 -3.04
CA THR A 207 3.72 -18.85 -1.63
C THR A 207 2.59 -19.88 -1.37
N VAL A 208 1.58 -19.90 -2.23
CA VAL A 208 0.48 -20.88 -2.16
C VAL A 208 0.98 -22.29 -2.41
N LEU A 209 1.81 -22.51 -3.43
CA LEU A 209 2.41 -23.81 -3.72
C LEU A 209 3.17 -24.35 -2.51
N ARG A 210 4.01 -23.53 -1.87
CA ARG A 210 4.79 -23.92 -0.69
C ARG A 210 3.95 -24.17 0.56
N ALA A 211 2.77 -23.57 0.64
CA ALA A 211 1.81 -23.86 1.70
C ALA A 211 1.11 -25.22 1.52
N LEU A 212 1.06 -25.73 0.28
CA LEU A 212 0.37 -26.98 -0.08
C LEU A 212 1.32 -28.18 -0.17
N ASP A 213 2.56 -27.97 -0.68
CA ASP A 213 3.50 -29.06 -0.98
C ASP A 213 4.26 -29.60 0.24
N GLY A 214 4.12 -28.98 1.41
CA GLY A 214 4.77 -29.41 2.64
C GLY A 214 6.31 -29.25 2.67
N THR A 215 6.90 -28.62 1.66
CA THR A 215 8.36 -28.50 1.48
C THR A 215 9.08 -27.91 2.70
N TYR A 216 8.42 -27.02 3.44
CA TYR A 216 8.93 -26.34 4.64
C TYR A 216 8.46 -26.96 5.96
N GLN A 217 7.63 -28.00 5.94
CA GLN A 217 7.21 -28.70 7.16
C GLN A 217 8.35 -29.54 7.75
N LYS A 218 8.20 -29.99 9.00
CA LYS A 218 9.17 -30.86 9.66
C LYS A 218 9.42 -32.13 8.80
N GLY A 219 10.69 -32.36 8.42
CA GLY A 219 11.07 -33.43 7.49
C GLY A 219 10.93 -33.03 6.01
N GLY A 220 10.42 -31.87 5.66
CA GLY A 220 10.36 -31.39 4.29
C GLY A 220 11.75 -31.07 3.73
N ARG A 221 11.89 -31.16 2.42
CA ARG A 221 13.20 -31.11 1.73
C ARG A 221 13.97 -29.78 1.93
N LEU A 222 13.29 -28.65 2.18
CA LEU A 222 13.92 -27.33 2.43
C LEU A 222 13.99 -26.94 3.92
N ALA A 223 13.40 -27.72 4.83
CA ALA A 223 13.51 -27.48 6.26
C ALA A 223 14.97 -27.55 6.75
N ALA A 224 15.76 -28.51 6.29
CA ALA A 224 17.18 -28.61 6.62
C ALA A 224 18.00 -27.42 6.07
N ALA A 225 17.60 -26.85 4.92
CA ALA A 225 18.25 -25.68 4.35
C ALA A 225 18.03 -24.44 5.21
N LEU A 226 16.81 -24.23 5.78
CA LEU A 226 16.54 -23.14 6.71
C LEU A 226 17.48 -23.17 7.92
N VAL A 227 17.66 -24.36 8.51
CA VAL A 227 18.57 -24.54 9.67
C VAL A 227 20.01 -24.20 9.31
N LYS A 228 20.50 -24.67 8.14
CA LYS A 228 21.85 -24.34 7.67
C LYS A 228 22.07 -22.84 7.45
N GLU A 229 21.01 -22.12 7.08
CA GLU A 229 21.02 -20.68 6.88
C GLU A 229 20.79 -19.87 8.18
N GLY A 230 20.67 -20.54 9.34
CA GLY A 230 20.37 -19.89 10.61
C GLY A 230 18.96 -19.29 10.68
N LYS A 231 18.06 -19.70 9.79
CA LYS A 231 16.66 -19.26 9.78
C LYS A 231 15.79 -20.10 10.69
N ALA A 232 14.78 -19.45 11.29
CA ALA A 232 13.83 -20.16 12.14
C ALA A 232 12.98 -21.16 11.33
N LEU A 233 12.80 -22.36 11.89
CA LEU A 233 11.84 -23.34 11.36
C LEU A 233 10.41 -22.85 11.58
N PRO A 234 9.45 -23.27 10.72
CA PRO A 234 8.04 -23.01 10.92
C PRO A 234 7.59 -23.39 12.32
N LYS A 235 7.00 -22.44 13.04
CA LYS A 235 6.51 -22.64 14.40
C LYS A 235 5.08 -22.15 14.51
N PHE A 236 4.22 -23.00 15.09
CA PHE A 236 2.81 -22.72 15.28
C PHE A 236 2.44 -22.84 16.75
N GLY A 237 1.46 -22.06 17.18
CA GLY A 237 1.01 -21.97 18.55
C GLY A 237 1.19 -20.56 19.11
N GLY A 238 0.62 -20.31 20.27
CA GLY A 238 0.66 -19.02 20.93
C GLY A 238 -0.72 -18.42 21.14
N ALA A 239 -0.80 -17.58 22.17
CA ALA A 239 -2.02 -16.86 22.52
C ALA A 239 -2.29 -15.70 21.51
N PHE A 240 -3.51 -15.22 21.53
CA PHE A 240 -3.88 -14.02 20.78
C PHE A 240 -3.23 -12.78 21.39
N SER A 241 -2.60 -11.95 20.54
CA SER A 241 -1.98 -10.69 20.93
C SER A 241 -2.83 -9.50 20.47
N PRO A 242 -3.40 -8.70 21.39
CA PRO A 242 -4.07 -7.45 21.03
C PRO A 242 -3.15 -6.45 20.34
N GLY A 243 -1.91 -6.29 20.83
CA GLY A 243 -0.90 -5.44 20.21
C GLY A 243 -0.53 -5.89 18.80
N GLY A 244 -0.34 -7.21 18.62
CA GLY A 244 -0.11 -7.81 17.30
C GLY A 244 -1.27 -7.59 16.33
N SER A 245 -2.52 -7.55 16.84
CA SER A 245 -3.69 -7.22 15.99
C SER A 245 -3.67 -5.78 15.50
N LEU A 246 -3.21 -4.83 16.33
CA LEU A 246 -3.02 -3.45 15.91
C LEU A 246 -1.93 -3.32 14.84
N LEU A 247 -0.83 -4.10 14.97
CA LEU A 247 0.20 -4.17 13.93
C LEU A 247 -0.37 -4.68 12.62
N PHE A 248 -1.14 -5.77 12.66
CA PHE A 248 -1.73 -6.35 11.45
C PHE A 248 -2.71 -5.38 10.76
N ILE A 249 -3.61 -4.74 11.53
CA ILE A 249 -4.53 -3.72 11.01
C ILE A 249 -3.75 -2.56 10.37
N SER A 250 -2.66 -2.13 10.99
CA SER A 250 -1.79 -1.08 10.46
C SER A 250 -1.10 -1.51 9.16
N MET A 251 -0.62 -2.75 9.08
CA MET A 251 -0.06 -3.30 7.83
C MET A 251 -1.11 -3.37 6.72
N LEU A 252 -2.37 -3.71 7.04
CA LEU A 252 -3.48 -3.69 6.10
C LEU A 252 -3.78 -2.27 5.62
N ALA A 253 -3.72 -1.27 6.50
CA ALA A 253 -3.87 0.13 6.10
C ALA A 253 -2.80 0.55 5.09
N THR A 254 -1.51 0.17 5.26
CA THR A 254 -0.50 0.40 4.22
C THR A 254 -0.82 -0.33 2.93
N SER A 255 -1.28 -1.59 3.01
CA SER A 255 -1.51 -2.44 1.83
C SER A 255 -2.69 -1.94 0.98
N TYR A 256 -3.76 -1.42 1.59
CA TYR A 256 -4.92 -0.85 0.88
C TYR A 256 -4.76 0.61 0.45
N LEU A 257 -3.59 1.23 0.68
CA LEU A 257 -3.39 2.66 0.53
C LEU A 257 -3.24 3.09 -0.94
N ALA A 258 -4.36 3.45 -1.57
CA ALA A 258 -4.42 3.98 -2.94
C ALA A 258 -5.27 5.27 -3.04
N HIS A 259 -5.82 5.76 -1.93
CA HIS A 259 -6.90 6.74 -1.88
C HIS A 259 -6.55 8.11 -2.44
N TYR A 260 -5.27 8.51 -2.40
CA TYR A 260 -4.82 9.77 -3.01
C TYR A 260 -4.96 9.78 -4.55
N ASN A 261 -5.14 8.60 -5.17
CA ASN A 261 -5.41 8.46 -6.61
C ASN A 261 -6.91 8.39 -6.94
N ALA A 262 -7.82 8.38 -5.95
CA ALA A 262 -9.25 8.17 -6.16
C ALA A 262 -9.88 9.19 -7.11
N ALA A 263 -9.46 10.45 -7.01
CA ALA A 263 -9.91 11.51 -7.90
C ALA A 263 -9.54 11.26 -9.36
N ALA A 264 -8.29 10.83 -9.61
CA ALA A 264 -7.79 10.53 -10.96
C ALA A 264 -8.58 9.37 -11.60
N TYR A 265 -8.87 8.30 -10.85
CA TYR A 265 -9.68 7.18 -11.36
C TYR A 265 -11.11 7.59 -11.74
N TYR A 266 -11.68 8.61 -11.08
CA TYR A 266 -12.98 9.15 -11.47
C TYR A 266 -12.88 10.00 -12.74
N ASP A 267 -11.88 10.87 -12.83
CA ASP A 267 -11.68 11.79 -13.94
C ASP A 267 -11.29 11.09 -15.24
N GLU A 268 -10.42 10.08 -15.16
CA GLU A 268 -9.94 9.31 -16.31
C GLU A 268 -10.96 8.30 -16.85
N LEU A 269 -12.07 8.05 -16.13
CA LEU A 269 -13.06 7.06 -16.53
C LEU A 269 -13.85 7.54 -17.75
N GLU A 270 -13.98 6.66 -18.75
CA GLU A 270 -14.88 6.91 -19.88
C GLU A 270 -16.33 7.03 -19.39
N ASN A 271 -17.01 8.13 -19.77
CA ASN A 271 -18.35 8.47 -19.29
C ASN A 271 -18.44 8.39 -17.75
N PRO A 272 -17.78 9.28 -17.01
CA PRO A 272 -17.65 9.20 -15.55
C PRO A 272 -19.02 9.37 -14.89
N THR A 273 -19.57 8.26 -14.39
CA THR A 273 -20.78 8.23 -13.58
C THR A 273 -20.48 7.48 -12.29
N LEU A 274 -21.15 7.86 -11.19
CA LEU A 274 -20.94 7.19 -9.90
C LEU A 274 -21.18 5.67 -9.94
N PRO A 275 -22.21 5.12 -10.64
CA PRO A 275 -22.36 3.67 -10.75
C PRO A 275 -21.19 2.99 -11.48
N ARG A 276 -20.65 3.59 -12.55
CA ARG A 276 -19.49 3.04 -13.27
C ARG A 276 -18.23 3.11 -12.42
N TYR A 277 -18.00 4.24 -11.74
CA TYR A 277 -16.90 4.41 -10.81
C TYR A 277 -16.96 3.40 -9.65
N ASN A 278 -18.13 3.19 -9.06
CA ASN A 278 -18.31 2.21 -7.99
C ASN A 278 -17.98 0.78 -8.47
N ARG A 279 -18.30 0.40 -9.72
CA ARG A 279 -17.89 -0.89 -10.28
C ARG A 279 -16.36 -1.01 -10.34
N VAL A 280 -15.66 0.05 -10.76
CA VAL A 280 -14.19 0.09 -10.75
C VAL A 280 -13.67 -0.10 -9.33
N VAL A 281 -14.18 0.67 -8.38
CA VAL A 281 -13.71 0.65 -6.99
C VAL A 281 -13.92 -0.72 -6.34
N TYR A 282 -15.16 -1.19 -6.28
CA TYR A 282 -15.45 -2.46 -5.60
C TYR A 282 -14.85 -3.66 -6.35
N GLY A 283 -14.78 -3.63 -7.68
CA GLY A 283 -14.10 -4.66 -8.46
C GLY A 283 -12.58 -4.70 -8.18
N GLY A 284 -11.92 -3.54 -8.20
CA GLY A 284 -10.49 -3.43 -7.91
C GLY A 284 -10.12 -3.87 -6.49
N PHE A 285 -10.90 -3.43 -5.50
CA PHE A 285 -10.68 -3.85 -4.11
C PHE A 285 -11.00 -5.33 -3.89
N ALA A 286 -12.03 -5.90 -4.53
CA ALA A 286 -12.32 -7.33 -4.43
C ALA A 286 -11.16 -8.19 -4.97
N MET A 287 -10.57 -7.81 -6.10
CA MET A 287 -9.37 -8.47 -6.63
C MET A 287 -8.19 -8.36 -5.67
N ALA A 288 -7.96 -7.17 -5.10
CA ALA A 288 -6.89 -6.95 -4.12
C ALA A 288 -7.11 -7.79 -2.84
N VAL A 289 -8.34 -7.87 -2.32
CA VAL A 289 -8.70 -8.72 -1.17
C VAL A 289 -8.36 -10.18 -1.44
N GLY A 290 -8.77 -10.72 -2.61
CA GLY A 290 -8.45 -12.10 -2.99
C GLY A 290 -6.94 -12.36 -3.02
N PHE A 291 -6.18 -11.42 -3.56
CA PHE A 291 -4.72 -11.49 -3.62
C PHE A 291 -4.09 -11.42 -2.21
N PHE A 292 -4.55 -10.50 -1.37
CA PHE A 292 -4.04 -10.34 0.00
C PHE A 292 -4.33 -11.57 0.87
N VAL A 293 -5.55 -12.12 0.78
CA VAL A 293 -5.92 -13.36 1.46
C VAL A 293 -5.01 -14.51 1.03
N SER A 294 -4.74 -14.63 -0.27
CA SER A 294 -3.91 -15.72 -0.81
C SER A 294 -2.49 -15.67 -0.24
N ILE A 295 -1.82 -14.51 -0.30
CA ILE A 295 -0.44 -14.38 0.22
C ILE A 295 -0.40 -14.49 1.75
N ALA A 296 -1.31 -13.77 2.44
CA ALA A 296 -1.30 -13.70 3.89
C ALA A 296 -1.55 -15.06 4.53
N ALA A 297 -2.61 -15.76 4.09
CA ALA A 297 -2.96 -17.07 4.62
C ALA A 297 -1.92 -18.16 4.25
N ALA A 298 -1.47 -18.19 3.00
CA ALA A 298 -0.49 -19.16 2.54
C ALA A 298 0.87 -18.96 3.23
N GLY A 299 1.37 -17.72 3.31
CA GLY A 299 2.63 -17.43 3.99
C GLY A 299 2.58 -17.75 5.48
N HIS A 300 1.50 -17.37 6.17
CA HIS A 300 1.30 -17.73 7.57
C HIS A 300 1.17 -19.26 7.77
N ARG A 301 0.44 -19.96 6.89
CA ARG A 301 0.31 -21.41 6.93
C ARG A 301 1.65 -22.12 6.74
N THR A 302 2.56 -21.53 5.96
CA THR A 302 3.89 -22.08 5.70
C THR A 302 4.83 -21.89 6.88
N PHE A 303 4.92 -20.67 7.43
CA PHE A 303 5.96 -20.27 8.38
C PHE A 303 5.47 -19.99 9.81
N GLY A 304 4.19 -19.66 10.00
CA GLY A 304 3.64 -19.30 11.32
C GLY A 304 4.44 -18.16 11.97
N ALA A 305 4.91 -18.37 13.21
CA ALA A 305 5.73 -17.39 13.94
C ALA A 305 7.07 -17.06 13.26
N ALA A 306 7.56 -17.88 12.34
CA ALA A 306 8.79 -17.63 11.58
C ALA A 306 8.57 -16.73 10.34
N SER A 307 7.34 -16.23 10.12
CA SER A 307 7.05 -15.28 9.05
C SER A 307 7.78 -13.96 9.28
N GLN A 308 8.66 -13.57 8.34
CA GLN A 308 9.41 -12.32 8.41
C GLN A 308 8.62 -11.17 7.78
N GLY A 309 8.98 -9.92 8.12
CA GLY A 309 8.34 -8.71 7.61
C GLY A 309 8.33 -8.58 6.08
N LEU A 310 9.29 -9.16 5.39
CA LEU A 310 9.24 -9.51 3.98
C LEU A 310 9.14 -11.04 3.87
N ILE A 311 7.99 -11.56 3.46
CA ILE A 311 7.77 -13.03 3.42
C ILE A 311 8.82 -13.77 2.59
N LEU A 312 9.38 -13.13 1.55
CA LEU A 312 10.44 -13.70 0.74
C LEU A 312 11.70 -14.04 1.54
N ASN A 313 11.96 -13.34 2.65
CA ASN A 313 13.07 -13.61 3.54
C ASN A 313 12.88 -14.90 4.37
N SER A 314 11.62 -15.33 4.55
CA SER A 314 11.31 -16.59 5.25
C SER A 314 11.68 -17.84 4.46
N PHE A 315 11.74 -17.74 3.13
CA PHE A 315 12.11 -18.86 2.27
C PHE A 315 13.63 -19.15 2.33
N ALA A 316 14.01 -20.42 2.15
CA ALA A 316 15.40 -20.83 2.05
C ALA A 316 16.07 -20.27 0.78
N GLY A 317 17.37 -19.98 0.84
CA GLY A 317 18.17 -19.58 -0.31
C GLY A 317 18.32 -20.69 -1.36
N ALA A 318 18.20 -21.96 -0.93
CA ALA A 318 18.17 -23.11 -1.82
C ALA A 318 16.86 -23.26 -2.62
N ASP A 319 15.78 -22.49 -2.28
CA ASP A 319 14.50 -22.55 -2.99
C ASP A 319 14.57 -21.74 -4.29
N LYS A 320 14.75 -22.42 -5.42
CA LYS A 320 14.84 -21.82 -6.76
C LYS A 320 13.60 -21.02 -7.14
N LEU A 321 12.39 -21.49 -6.76
CA LEU A 321 11.15 -20.77 -7.05
C LEU A 321 11.06 -19.45 -6.24
N ALA A 322 11.44 -19.50 -4.97
CA ALA A 322 11.50 -18.30 -4.15
C ALA A 322 12.59 -17.32 -4.64
N ASN A 323 13.72 -17.81 -5.16
CA ASN A 323 14.75 -16.96 -5.75
C ASN A 323 14.25 -16.26 -7.02
N ALA A 324 13.51 -16.96 -7.87
CA ALA A 324 12.87 -16.33 -9.03
C ALA A 324 11.85 -15.25 -8.58
N ALA A 325 11.07 -15.53 -7.51
CA ALA A 325 10.17 -14.53 -6.93
C ALA A 325 10.93 -13.30 -6.39
N ARG A 326 12.07 -13.49 -5.71
CA ARG A 326 12.95 -12.42 -5.24
C ARG A 326 13.45 -11.55 -6.40
N ALA A 327 13.93 -12.17 -7.48
CA ALA A 327 14.40 -11.46 -8.66
C ALA A 327 13.29 -10.63 -9.31
N LEU A 328 12.11 -11.24 -9.52
CA LEU A 328 10.95 -10.57 -10.13
C LEU A 328 10.44 -9.41 -9.27
N VAL A 329 10.34 -9.60 -7.94
CA VAL A 329 9.93 -8.52 -7.02
C VAL A 329 10.98 -7.42 -6.98
N GLY A 330 12.28 -7.75 -6.95
CA GLY A 330 13.37 -6.77 -7.00
C GLY A 330 13.29 -5.89 -8.25
N VAL A 331 13.13 -6.49 -9.42
CA VAL A 331 12.94 -5.75 -10.70
C VAL A 331 11.66 -4.93 -10.66
N ALA A 332 10.54 -5.51 -10.23
CA ALA A 332 9.25 -4.83 -10.13
C ALA A 332 9.34 -3.56 -9.28
N VAL A 333 9.96 -3.67 -8.11
CA VAL A 333 10.11 -2.57 -7.16
C VAL A 333 11.07 -1.49 -7.71
N ALA A 334 12.18 -1.89 -8.33
CA ALA A 334 13.11 -0.96 -8.96
C ALA A 334 12.45 -0.13 -10.07
N CYS A 335 11.62 -0.75 -10.89
CA CYS A 335 10.88 -0.09 -11.96
C CYS A 335 9.68 0.75 -11.45
N THR A 336 9.12 0.41 -10.29
CA THR A 336 8.02 1.16 -9.68
C THR A 336 8.51 2.32 -8.82
N TYR A 337 9.75 2.25 -8.33
CA TYR A 337 10.37 3.28 -7.51
C TYR A 337 10.26 4.69 -8.12
N PRO A 338 10.60 4.95 -9.40
CA PRO A 338 10.52 6.29 -9.98
C PRO A 338 9.10 6.84 -10.07
N LEU A 339 8.08 5.98 -10.19
CA LEU A 339 6.68 6.39 -10.16
C LEU A 339 6.30 6.96 -8.78
N LEU A 340 6.74 6.29 -7.72
CA LEU A 340 6.52 6.72 -6.35
C LEU A 340 7.38 7.93 -6.00
N PHE A 341 8.64 7.93 -6.45
CA PHE A 341 9.61 9.00 -6.24
C PHE A 341 9.19 10.33 -6.87
N LYS A 342 8.48 10.28 -8.01
CA LYS A 342 7.88 11.48 -8.61
C LYS A 342 7.02 12.24 -7.59
N GLY A 343 6.17 11.51 -6.81
CA GLY A 343 5.35 12.12 -5.77
C GLY A 343 6.18 12.78 -4.64
N VAL A 344 7.35 12.21 -4.30
CA VAL A 344 8.26 12.83 -3.33
C VAL A 344 8.79 14.16 -3.86
N ARG A 345 9.28 14.18 -5.10
CA ARG A 345 9.88 15.37 -5.69
C ARG A 345 8.86 16.49 -5.97
N GLU A 346 7.71 16.15 -6.55
CA GLU A 346 6.65 17.12 -6.82
C GLU A 346 6.08 17.69 -5.52
N GLY A 347 5.87 16.84 -4.52
CA GLY A 347 5.42 17.29 -3.22
C GLY A 347 6.43 18.19 -2.51
N TYR A 348 7.72 17.92 -2.62
CA TYR A 348 8.77 18.82 -2.12
C TYR A 348 8.69 20.19 -2.80
N PHE A 349 8.59 20.24 -4.12
CA PHE A 349 8.49 21.50 -4.84
C PHE A 349 7.24 22.32 -4.46
N ASP A 350 6.12 21.65 -4.24
CA ASP A 350 4.88 22.27 -3.79
C ASP A 350 5.02 22.84 -2.36
N ILE A 351 5.52 22.05 -1.42
CA ILE A 351 5.72 22.46 -0.02
C ILE A 351 6.73 23.61 0.09
N ALA A 352 7.86 23.50 -0.65
CA ALA A 352 8.91 24.52 -0.67
C ALA A 352 8.53 25.74 -1.54
N LYS A 353 7.34 25.73 -2.16
CA LYS A 353 6.84 26.81 -3.05
C LYS A 353 7.85 27.17 -4.14
N VAL A 354 8.55 26.17 -4.70
CA VAL A 354 9.53 26.36 -5.77
C VAL A 354 8.82 26.78 -7.05
N SER A 355 9.17 27.95 -7.59
CA SER A 355 8.55 28.44 -8.84
C SER A 355 8.83 27.47 -10.01
N PRO A 356 7.91 27.36 -11.00
CA PRO A 356 8.09 26.46 -12.15
C PRO A 356 9.43 26.64 -12.89
N ALA A 357 9.91 27.89 -13.03
CA ALA A 357 11.20 28.20 -13.64
C ALA A 357 12.40 27.65 -12.86
N ASN A 358 12.29 27.56 -11.54
CA ASN A 358 13.33 27.04 -10.67
C ASN A 358 13.24 25.51 -10.45
N GLN A 359 12.08 24.90 -10.70
CA GLN A 359 11.90 23.46 -10.55
C GLN A 359 12.86 22.68 -11.47
N GLU A 360 13.05 23.12 -12.72
CA GLU A 360 13.97 22.45 -13.65
C GLU A 360 15.43 22.58 -13.18
N LYS A 361 15.82 23.75 -12.67
CA LYS A 361 17.18 23.96 -12.11
C LYS A 361 17.44 23.11 -10.86
N GLN A 362 16.42 22.97 -10.01
CA GLN A 362 16.52 22.21 -8.77
C GLN A 362 16.24 20.70 -8.93
N ARG A 363 15.79 20.26 -10.10
CA ARG A 363 15.39 18.87 -10.34
C ARG A 363 16.51 17.87 -10.04
N THR A 364 17.70 18.09 -10.58
CA THR A 364 18.83 17.18 -10.39
C THR A 364 19.33 17.17 -8.95
N PRO A 365 19.67 18.31 -8.31
CA PRO A 365 20.16 18.28 -6.93
C PRO A 365 19.11 17.76 -5.94
N ALA A 366 17.82 18.11 -6.11
CA ALA A 366 16.75 17.57 -5.29
C ALA A 366 16.62 16.05 -5.46
N THR A 367 16.70 15.53 -6.70
CA THR A 367 16.65 14.09 -6.96
C THR A 367 17.82 13.36 -6.30
N ILE A 368 19.05 13.88 -6.42
CA ILE A 368 20.24 13.30 -5.77
C ILE A 368 20.03 13.23 -4.25
N ALA A 369 19.67 14.35 -3.63
CA ALA A 369 19.48 14.43 -2.18
C ALA A 369 18.40 13.45 -1.67
N MET A 370 17.26 13.37 -2.36
CA MET A 370 16.15 12.51 -1.95
C MET A 370 16.41 11.03 -2.21
N VAL A 371 17.06 10.66 -3.34
CA VAL A 371 17.49 9.28 -3.59
C VAL A 371 18.52 8.86 -2.54
N ALA A 372 19.51 9.72 -2.25
CA ALA A 372 20.49 9.44 -1.19
C ALA A 372 19.79 9.26 0.17
N LEU A 373 18.82 10.11 0.51
CA LEU A 373 18.04 9.98 1.76
C LEU A 373 17.32 8.63 1.85
N THR A 374 16.62 8.22 0.78
CA THR A 374 15.88 6.94 0.79
C THR A 374 16.79 5.74 0.80
N VAL A 375 17.91 5.77 0.11
CA VAL A 375 18.94 4.72 0.11
C VAL A 375 19.58 4.60 1.51
N LEU A 376 20.03 5.72 2.09
CA LEU A 376 20.61 5.74 3.44
C LEU A 376 19.61 5.23 4.49
N ALA A 377 18.33 5.63 4.38
CA ALA A 377 17.27 5.11 5.24
C ALA A 377 17.11 3.59 5.06
N GLY A 378 17.09 3.08 3.81
CA GLY A 378 16.98 1.64 3.50
C GLY A 378 18.21 0.82 3.92
N ILE A 379 19.39 1.45 4.06
CA ILE A 379 20.58 0.82 4.64
C ILE A 379 20.43 0.68 6.16
N LYS A 380 19.92 1.70 6.84
CA LYS A 380 19.80 1.75 8.31
C LYS A 380 18.55 1.06 8.84
N ILE A 381 17.44 1.17 8.14
CA ILE A 381 16.15 0.58 8.50
C ILE A 381 15.98 -0.70 7.67
N THR A 382 16.15 -1.85 8.30
CA THR A 382 16.12 -3.15 7.61
C THR A 382 14.82 -3.92 7.83
N ASP A 383 13.96 -3.47 8.74
CA ASP A 383 12.70 -4.13 9.08
C ASP A 383 11.55 -3.56 8.25
N LEU A 384 11.20 -4.25 7.16
CA LEU A 384 10.05 -3.89 6.32
C LEU A 384 8.74 -3.94 7.10
N GLY A 385 8.57 -4.92 7.99
CA GLY A 385 7.36 -5.08 8.79
C GLY A 385 7.08 -3.85 9.65
N PHE A 386 8.11 -3.31 10.30
CA PHE A 386 8.03 -2.06 11.06
C PHE A 386 7.64 -0.87 10.16
N VAL A 387 8.30 -0.69 9.02
CA VAL A 387 8.02 0.44 8.12
C VAL A 387 6.58 0.38 7.59
N VAL A 388 6.11 -0.81 7.24
CA VAL A 388 4.73 -1.03 6.75
C VAL A 388 3.72 -0.81 7.88
N ALA A 389 3.96 -1.33 9.08
CA ALA A 389 3.05 -1.16 10.21
C ALA A 389 2.98 0.30 10.68
N PHE A 390 4.12 0.94 10.90
CA PHE A 390 4.20 2.33 11.36
C PHE A 390 3.64 3.30 10.32
N GLY A 391 4.03 3.14 9.04
CA GLY A 391 3.51 3.93 7.94
C GLY A 391 2.00 3.77 7.77
N GLY A 392 1.48 2.55 7.92
CA GLY A 392 0.05 2.27 7.86
C GLY A 392 -0.74 2.83 9.03
N ALA A 393 -0.18 2.74 10.23
CA ALA A 393 -0.81 3.32 11.41
C ALA A 393 -1.03 4.83 11.24
N ILE A 394 -0.03 5.57 10.85
CA ILE A 394 -0.09 7.03 10.78
C ILE A 394 -0.63 7.50 9.43
N LEU A 395 0.07 7.17 8.35
CA LEU A 395 -0.23 7.69 7.02
C LEU A 395 -1.41 6.96 6.36
N GLY A 396 -1.46 5.62 6.53
CA GLY A 396 -2.57 4.81 6.03
C GLY A 396 -3.88 5.22 6.70
N SER A 397 -3.91 5.33 8.01
CA SER A 397 -5.10 5.75 8.75
C SER A 397 -5.56 7.16 8.36
N ALA A 398 -4.63 8.10 8.19
CA ALA A 398 -4.95 9.45 7.74
C ALA A 398 -5.56 9.45 6.32
N ILE A 399 -4.90 8.81 5.36
CA ILE A 399 -5.27 8.88 3.93
C ILE A 399 -6.49 8.00 3.62
N ILE A 400 -6.64 6.84 4.28
CA ILE A 400 -7.73 5.91 3.99
C ILE A 400 -9.01 6.28 4.74
N TYR A 401 -8.90 6.61 6.03
CA TYR A 401 -10.05 6.72 6.93
C TYR A 401 -10.36 8.17 7.31
N VAL A 402 -9.38 8.92 7.83
CA VAL A 402 -9.63 10.27 8.36
C VAL A 402 -9.97 11.24 7.26
N ILE A 403 -9.12 11.42 6.26
CA ILE A 403 -9.30 12.44 5.22
C ILE A 403 -10.56 12.19 4.38
N PRO A 404 -10.86 10.97 3.84
CA PRO A 404 -12.07 10.74 3.07
C PRO A 404 -13.36 10.98 3.86
N SER A 405 -13.40 10.54 5.13
CA SER A 405 -14.57 10.76 6.00
C SER A 405 -14.76 12.23 6.36
N GLN A 406 -13.67 12.98 6.60
CA GLN A 406 -13.72 14.43 6.81
C GLN A 406 -14.21 15.17 5.57
N ILE A 407 -13.69 14.82 4.38
CA ILE A 407 -14.16 15.40 3.10
C ILE A 407 -15.66 15.20 2.95
N ALA A 408 -16.15 13.94 3.15
CA ALA A 408 -17.56 13.61 2.99
C ALA A 408 -18.47 14.33 3.99
N LEU A 409 -18.09 14.34 5.28
CA LEU A 409 -18.85 14.99 6.34
C LEU A 409 -18.90 16.52 6.15
N SER A 410 -17.78 17.13 5.78
CA SER A 410 -17.67 18.56 5.54
C SER A 410 -18.42 19.00 4.28
N ALA A 411 -18.31 18.22 3.18
CA ALA A 411 -19.09 18.44 1.97
C ALA A 411 -20.59 18.33 2.23
N CYS A 412 -21.00 17.38 3.09
CA CYS A 412 -22.40 17.26 3.50
C CYS A 412 -22.85 18.47 4.33
N LYS A 413 -22.03 18.95 5.27
CA LYS A 413 -22.33 20.14 6.08
C LYS A 413 -22.48 21.39 5.22
N LYS A 414 -21.70 21.51 4.14
CA LYS A 414 -21.76 22.61 3.16
C LYS A 414 -22.87 22.42 2.10
N GLY A 415 -23.70 21.39 2.19
CA GLY A 415 -24.78 21.11 1.23
C GLY A 415 -24.31 20.62 -0.15
N LYS A 416 -23.02 20.32 -0.32
CA LYS A 416 -22.44 19.86 -1.60
C LYS A 416 -22.64 18.35 -1.83
N LEU A 417 -22.75 17.56 -0.77
CA LEU A 417 -22.93 16.11 -0.83
C LEU A 417 -24.09 15.67 0.07
N ALA A 418 -25.00 14.87 -0.45
CA ALA A 418 -26.08 14.30 0.35
C ALA A 418 -25.62 12.99 1.02
N LEU A 419 -25.67 12.94 2.35
CA LEU A 419 -25.44 11.73 3.15
C LEU A 419 -26.66 11.45 4.02
N GLY A 420 -27.13 10.20 4.03
CA GLY A 420 -28.18 9.73 4.95
C GLY A 420 -27.70 9.71 6.41
N GLY A 421 -28.61 9.59 7.37
CA GLY A 421 -28.27 9.53 8.80
C GLY A 421 -27.30 8.40 9.15
N ALA A 422 -27.60 7.18 8.69
CA ALA A 422 -26.73 6.01 8.88
C ALA A 422 -25.35 6.20 8.23
N GLU A 423 -25.29 6.83 7.06
CA GLU A 423 -24.05 7.08 6.35
C GLU A 423 -23.19 8.14 7.07
N LYS A 424 -23.80 9.19 7.62
CA LYS A 424 -23.12 10.16 8.47
C LYS A 424 -22.52 9.50 9.71
N LEU A 425 -23.26 8.58 10.34
CA LEU A 425 -22.77 7.82 11.48
C LEU A 425 -21.60 6.93 11.08
N ALA A 426 -21.69 6.22 9.97
CA ALA A 426 -20.59 5.40 9.43
C ALA A 426 -19.34 6.25 9.16
N CYS A 427 -19.47 7.40 8.51
CA CYS A 427 -18.34 8.31 8.27
C CYS A 427 -17.70 8.81 9.56
N ARG A 428 -18.52 9.15 10.60
CA ARG A 428 -18.00 9.55 11.92
C ARG A 428 -17.24 8.41 12.59
N SER A 429 -17.81 7.18 12.58
CA SER A 429 -17.17 6.00 13.15
C SER A 429 -15.84 5.66 12.46
N ILE A 430 -15.79 5.73 11.12
CA ILE A 430 -14.58 5.52 10.34
C ILE A 430 -13.54 6.60 10.67
N ASN A 431 -13.97 7.85 10.82
CA ASN A 431 -13.10 8.96 11.19
C ASN A 431 -12.43 8.73 12.56
N VAL A 432 -13.23 8.40 13.58
CA VAL A 432 -12.74 8.08 14.93
C VAL A 432 -11.83 6.85 14.88
N MET A 433 -12.21 5.79 14.17
CA MET A 433 -11.39 4.61 13.97
C MET A 433 -10.01 4.98 13.40
N GLY A 434 -9.97 5.87 12.41
CA GLY A 434 -8.72 6.35 11.82
C GLY A 434 -7.78 7.00 12.84
N TYR A 435 -8.29 7.89 13.69
CA TYR A 435 -7.49 8.50 14.76
C TYR A 435 -7.02 7.47 15.80
N VAL A 436 -7.91 6.57 16.23
CA VAL A 436 -7.58 5.51 17.19
C VAL A 436 -6.47 4.61 16.63
N LEU A 437 -6.58 4.20 15.36
CA LEU A 437 -5.55 3.38 14.71
C LEU A 437 -4.23 4.13 14.54
N ALA A 438 -4.26 5.43 14.26
CA ALA A 438 -3.04 6.23 14.15
C ALA A 438 -2.27 6.23 15.49
N VAL A 439 -2.96 6.46 16.62
CA VAL A 439 -2.34 6.51 17.94
C VAL A 439 -1.95 5.12 18.42
N LEU A 440 -2.91 4.19 18.53
CA LEU A 440 -2.66 2.86 19.09
C LEU A 440 -1.80 1.98 18.20
N GLY A 441 -2.01 2.01 16.88
CA GLY A 441 -1.20 1.27 15.93
C GLY A 441 0.21 1.81 15.81
N GLY A 442 0.38 3.15 15.86
CA GLY A 442 1.69 3.80 15.90
C GLY A 442 2.47 3.42 17.15
N THR A 443 1.83 3.50 18.32
CA THR A 443 2.42 3.08 19.60
C THR A 443 2.79 1.59 19.59
N ALA A 444 1.88 0.73 19.13
CA ALA A 444 2.15 -0.71 19.02
C ALA A 444 3.33 -1.00 18.08
N SER A 445 3.45 -0.29 16.95
CA SER A 445 4.57 -0.45 16.02
C SER A 445 5.93 -0.11 16.68
N VAL A 446 5.98 0.97 17.45
CA VAL A 446 7.19 1.37 18.17
C VAL A 446 7.51 0.37 19.29
N LEU A 447 6.53 -0.04 20.10
CA LEU A 447 6.72 -1.01 21.17
C LEU A 447 7.19 -2.37 20.64
N SER A 448 6.63 -2.84 19.52
CA SER A 448 7.09 -4.06 18.85
C SER A 448 8.54 -3.95 18.40
N ARG A 449 8.95 -2.80 17.83
CA ARG A 449 10.34 -2.56 17.43
C ARG A 449 11.31 -2.57 18.63
N MET A 450 10.82 -2.17 19.82
CA MET A 450 11.57 -2.19 21.07
C MET A 450 11.55 -3.57 21.75
N GLY A 451 10.87 -4.58 21.19
CA GLY A 451 10.73 -5.92 21.78
C GLY A 451 9.86 -5.95 23.05
N LYS A 452 8.94 -4.98 23.22
CA LYS A 452 8.06 -4.88 24.39
C LYS A 452 6.69 -5.54 24.20
N ILE A 453 6.35 -5.89 22.94
CA ILE A 453 5.13 -6.65 22.58
C ILE A 453 5.45 -7.60 21.43
#